data_11d7bd4ffc3453e196b82fcaf6011dfe
#
_entry.id   11d7bd4ffc3453e196b82fcaf6011dfe
#
_cell.length_a   1.000
_cell.length_b   1.000
_cell.length_c   1.000
_cell.angle_alpha   90.00
_cell.angle_beta   90.00
_cell.angle_gamma   90.00
#
_symmetry.space_group_name_H-M   'P 1'
#
loop_
_entity.id
_entity.type
_entity.pdbx_description
1 polymer ?
#
loop_
_entity_poly.entity_id
_entity_poly.type
_entity_poly.pdbx_seq_one_letter_code
_entity_poly.pdbx_strand_id
1 'polypeptide(L)'
;MTEPIRVVLVDDQALFRAGIRMVIDSQPDLEVVGEAGDGAEGVRVVRAARPDVVLMDIRMPVMDGLVATAELLADGAPGAAPPRIVMLTTFDLDEAAARAIQQGASGFLLKDADPEFLLAAIRTVHAGSAVIAASATRDLFAHFAGPATAEVPPSYAELTEREREIFALAARGLSNAEIAQREFLSLIHI
;
A
#
# COMPACT_ATOMS: atom_id res chain seq x y z
N MET A 1 10.46 -18.30 -28.24
CA MET A 1 10.95 -17.94 -26.88
C MET A 1 10.25 -16.63 -26.53
N THR A 2 9.51 -16.57 -25.44
CA THR A 2 8.93 -15.32 -24.94
C THR A 2 10.05 -14.42 -24.45
N GLU A 3 9.98 -13.11 -24.73
CA GLU A 3 10.93 -12.13 -24.18
C GLU A 3 10.85 -12.15 -22.65
N PRO A 4 11.97 -11.99 -21.94
CA PRO A 4 11.98 -11.93 -20.48
C PRO A 4 11.23 -10.69 -19.98
N ILE A 5 10.58 -10.79 -18.83
CA ILE A 5 9.94 -9.66 -18.14
C ILE A 5 11.06 -8.73 -17.66
N ARG A 6 11.01 -7.48 -18.07
CA ARG A 6 12.02 -6.45 -17.80
C ARG A 6 11.71 -5.73 -16.48
N VAL A 7 12.62 -5.81 -15.52
CA VAL A 7 12.43 -5.30 -14.17
C VAL A 7 13.43 -4.19 -13.87
N VAL A 8 12.97 -3.09 -13.25
CA VAL A 8 13.83 -2.06 -12.66
C VAL A 8 13.70 -2.13 -11.14
N LEU A 9 14.83 -2.02 -10.44
CA LEU A 9 14.93 -2.00 -8.97
C LEU A 9 15.24 -0.59 -8.49
N VAL A 10 14.40 -0.04 -7.62
CA VAL A 10 14.59 1.29 -7.02
C VAL A 10 14.53 1.16 -5.50
N ASP A 11 15.67 1.28 -4.84
CA ASP A 11 15.82 1.06 -3.39
C ASP A 11 17.14 1.71 -2.92
N ASP A 12 17.17 2.37 -1.78
CA ASP A 12 18.39 3.02 -1.29
C ASP A 12 19.40 2.03 -0.67
N GLN A 13 18.96 0.82 -0.32
CA GLN A 13 19.78 -0.21 0.30
C GLN A 13 20.51 -1.06 -0.75
N ALA A 14 21.75 -0.71 -1.06
CA ALA A 14 22.55 -1.40 -2.10
C ALA A 14 22.67 -2.92 -1.91
N LEU A 15 22.77 -3.39 -0.65
CA LEU A 15 22.86 -4.82 -0.36
C LEU A 15 21.54 -5.55 -0.66
N PHE A 16 20.42 -4.93 -0.34
CA PHE A 16 19.09 -5.46 -0.65
C PHE A 16 18.88 -5.54 -2.17
N ARG A 17 19.20 -4.45 -2.91
CA ARG A 17 19.13 -4.47 -4.39
C ARG A 17 19.97 -5.58 -4.98
N ALA A 18 21.23 -5.75 -4.54
CA ALA A 18 22.09 -6.84 -5.03
C ALA A 18 21.51 -8.23 -4.76
N GLY A 19 20.88 -8.44 -3.59
CA GLY A 19 20.19 -9.68 -3.26
C GLY A 19 19.00 -9.95 -4.18
N ILE A 20 18.11 -8.96 -4.35
CA ILE A 20 16.94 -9.08 -5.23
C ILE A 20 17.35 -9.29 -6.69
N ARG A 21 18.37 -8.57 -7.16
CA ARG A 21 18.92 -8.79 -8.50
C ARG A 21 19.34 -10.23 -8.71
N MET A 22 20.10 -10.80 -7.76
CA MET A 22 20.56 -12.18 -7.84
C MET A 22 19.39 -13.19 -7.93
N VAL A 23 18.32 -12.94 -7.17
CA VAL A 23 17.10 -13.74 -7.19
C VAL A 23 16.40 -13.64 -8.55
N ILE A 24 16.24 -12.45 -9.11
CA ILE A 24 15.58 -12.21 -10.39
C ILE A 24 16.41 -12.80 -11.53
N ASP A 25 17.71 -12.52 -11.60
CA ASP A 25 18.61 -12.97 -12.66
C ASP A 25 18.82 -14.50 -12.65
N SER A 26 18.45 -15.20 -11.55
CA SER A 26 18.41 -16.67 -11.53
C SER A 26 17.27 -17.27 -12.35
N GLN A 27 16.31 -16.47 -12.79
CA GLN A 27 15.11 -16.91 -13.51
C GLN A 27 15.25 -16.62 -15.01
N PRO A 28 15.07 -17.62 -15.90
CA PRO A 28 15.26 -17.44 -17.34
C PRO A 28 14.20 -16.54 -18.01
N ASP A 29 13.09 -16.26 -17.33
CA ASP A 29 11.97 -15.46 -17.80
C ASP A 29 11.93 -14.03 -17.22
N LEU A 30 12.94 -13.64 -16.43
CA LEU A 30 13.05 -12.32 -15.82
C LEU A 30 14.43 -11.71 -16.09
N GLU A 31 14.51 -10.37 -16.19
CA GLU A 31 15.76 -9.65 -16.40
C GLU A 31 15.74 -8.31 -15.65
N VAL A 32 16.79 -8.00 -14.87
CA VAL A 32 16.97 -6.67 -14.30
C VAL A 32 17.64 -5.75 -15.32
N VAL A 33 16.86 -4.81 -15.85
CA VAL A 33 17.31 -3.87 -16.90
C VAL A 33 17.77 -2.52 -16.36
N GLY A 34 17.67 -2.28 -15.05
CA GLY A 34 18.13 -1.04 -14.42
C GLY A 34 18.00 -1.06 -12.91
N GLU A 35 18.81 -0.22 -12.26
CA GLU A 35 18.80 -0.02 -10.81
C GLU A 35 18.93 1.46 -10.48
N ALA A 36 18.36 1.86 -9.34
CA ALA A 36 18.48 3.23 -8.80
C ALA A 36 18.53 3.22 -7.27
N GLY A 37 19.20 4.20 -6.69
CA GLY A 37 19.34 4.35 -5.23
C GLY A 37 18.42 5.38 -4.60
N ASP A 38 17.63 6.09 -5.39
CA ASP A 38 16.59 7.03 -4.94
C ASP A 38 15.48 7.19 -5.99
N GLY A 39 14.38 7.82 -5.60
CA GLY A 39 13.22 7.98 -6.48
C GLY A 39 13.50 8.84 -7.71
N ALA A 40 14.32 9.89 -7.58
CA ALA A 40 14.64 10.80 -8.70
C ALA A 40 15.51 10.10 -9.76
N GLU A 41 16.47 9.30 -9.32
CA GLU A 41 17.23 8.41 -10.21
C GLU A 41 16.32 7.34 -10.79
N GLY A 42 15.44 6.74 -9.98
CA GLY A 42 14.46 5.74 -10.38
C GLY A 42 13.59 6.19 -11.53
N VAL A 43 13.02 7.40 -11.45
CA VAL A 43 12.22 7.97 -12.55
C VAL A 43 13.03 8.06 -13.85
N ARG A 44 14.29 8.53 -13.78
CA ARG A 44 15.16 8.63 -14.97
C ARG A 44 15.46 7.25 -15.58
N VAL A 45 15.79 6.27 -14.72
CA VAL A 45 16.12 4.90 -15.16
C VAL A 45 14.89 4.23 -15.77
N VAL A 46 13.73 4.34 -15.15
CA VAL A 46 12.46 3.75 -15.66
C VAL A 46 12.09 4.33 -17.01
N ARG A 47 12.18 5.67 -17.18
CA ARG A 47 11.92 6.33 -18.47
C ARG A 47 12.86 5.86 -19.59
N ALA A 48 14.14 5.68 -19.26
CA ALA A 48 15.14 5.23 -20.23
C ALA A 48 15.01 3.73 -20.57
N ALA A 49 14.85 2.89 -19.55
CA ALA A 49 14.81 1.44 -19.71
C ALA A 49 13.46 0.93 -20.20
N ARG A 50 12.35 1.64 -19.94
CA ARG A 50 10.98 1.22 -20.25
C ARG A 50 10.70 -0.23 -19.78
N PRO A 51 10.78 -0.50 -18.48
CA PRO A 51 10.55 -1.83 -17.93
C PRO A 51 9.06 -2.20 -17.96
N ASP A 52 8.78 -3.50 -17.85
CA ASP A 52 7.43 -4.01 -17.64
C ASP A 52 6.98 -3.83 -16.17
N VAL A 53 7.93 -4.08 -15.25
CA VAL A 53 7.69 -4.02 -13.80
C VAL A 53 8.76 -3.18 -13.11
N VAL A 54 8.35 -2.37 -12.16
CA VAL A 54 9.24 -1.61 -11.26
C VAL A 54 9.02 -2.11 -9.84
N LEU A 55 10.10 -2.53 -9.17
CA LEU A 55 10.11 -2.73 -7.72
C LEU A 55 10.60 -1.44 -7.08
N MET A 56 9.74 -0.79 -6.29
CA MET A 56 9.94 0.56 -5.76
C MET A 56 9.90 0.56 -4.24
N ASP A 57 11.01 0.88 -3.60
CA ASP A 57 10.98 1.16 -2.16
C ASP A 57 10.19 2.44 -1.86
N ILE A 58 9.46 2.44 -0.75
CA ILE A 58 8.70 3.61 -0.32
C ILE A 58 9.62 4.67 0.26
N ARG A 59 10.54 4.28 1.15
CA ARG A 59 11.33 5.23 1.94
C ARG A 59 12.75 5.37 1.39
N MET A 60 12.97 6.39 0.61
CA MET A 60 14.28 6.69 0.04
C MET A 60 14.65 8.16 0.25
N PRO A 61 15.96 8.48 0.30
CA PRO A 61 16.43 9.86 0.31
C PRO A 61 16.10 10.58 -1.02
N VAL A 62 16.23 11.89 -1.04
CA VAL A 62 16.05 12.78 -2.21
C VAL A 62 14.60 12.82 -2.68
N MET A 63 14.05 11.69 -3.12
CA MET A 63 12.65 11.52 -3.55
C MET A 63 12.16 10.16 -3.06
N ASP A 64 11.04 10.15 -2.33
CA ASP A 64 10.42 8.91 -1.89
C ASP A 64 9.71 8.17 -3.03
N GLY A 65 9.43 6.88 -2.81
CA GLY A 65 8.83 6.03 -3.83
C GLY A 65 7.39 6.38 -4.16
N LEU A 66 6.63 7.03 -3.26
CA LEU A 66 5.27 7.47 -3.56
C LEU A 66 5.26 8.62 -4.55
N VAL A 67 6.15 9.60 -4.35
CA VAL A 67 6.32 10.72 -5.28
C VAL A 67 6.81 10.22 -6.64
N ALA A 68 7.82 9.33 -6.65
CA ALA A 68 8.33 8.72 -7.88
C ALA A 68 7.24 7.93 -8.62
N THR A 69 6.42 7.15 -7.90
CA THR A 69 5.29 6.40 -8.47
C THR A 69 4.25 7.33 -9.09
N ALA A 70 3.85 8.39 -8.39
CA ALA A 70 2.90 9.37 -8.92
C ALA A 70 3.42 10.02 -10.21
N GLU A 71 4.71 10.37 -10.26
CA GLU A 71 5.35 10.97 -11.44
C GLU A 71 5.38 9.99 -12.63
N LEU A 72 5.76 8.72 -12.39
CA LEU A 72 5.80 7.69 -13.43
C LEU A 72 4.41 7.35 -14.00
N LEU A 73 3.38 7.35 -13.16
CA LEU A 73 2.01 7.04 -13.60
C LEU A 73 1.34 8.23 -14.29
N ALA A 74 1.74 9.48 -13.95
CA ALA A 74 1.25 10.68 -14.62
C ALA A 74 1.84 10.86 -16.03
N ASP A 75 2.98 10.27 -16.32
CA ASP A 75 3.72 10.41 -17.58
C ASP A 75 3.08 9.70 -18.78
N GLY A 76 1.86 9.24 -18.71
CA GLY A 76 1.15 8.49 -19.75
C GLY A 76 1.41 9.01 -21.15
N ALA A 77 2.51 8.57 -21.79
CA ALA A 77 2.78 8.87 -23.18
C ALA A 77 1.64 8.29 -24.03
N PRO A 78 1.08 9.05 -24.98
CA PRO A 78 0.02 8.53 -25.83
C PRO A 78 0.44 7.22 -26.50
N GLY A 79 -0.20 6.11 -26.13
CA GLY A 79 0.01 4.80 -26.74
C GLY A 79 1.02 3.86 -26.03
N ALA A 80 1.64 4.27 -24.94
CA ALA A 80 2.45 3.37 -24.10
C ALA A 80 1.72 3.07 -22.78
N ALA A 81 1.57 1.79 -22.45
CA ALA A 81 1.07 1.43 -21.12
C ALA A 81 2.12 1.82 -20.04
N PRO A 82 1.71 2.41 -18.91
CA PRO A 82 2.64 2.68 -17.83
C PRO A 82 3.20 1.37 -17.27
N PRO A 83 4.43 1.40 -16.70
CA PRO A 83 5.00 0.22 -16.06
C PRO A 83 4.14 -0.22 -14.88
N ARG A 84 4.13 -1.51 -14.58
CA ARG A 84 3.50 -2.03 -13.37
C ARG A 84 4.42 -1.74 -12.18
N ILE A 85 3.92 -1.03 -11.18
CA ILE A 85 4.71 -0.65 -10.00
C ILE A 85 4.30 -1.49 -8.80
N VAL A 86 5.28 -2.21 -8.23
CA VAL A 86 5.14 -2.97 -6.98
C VAL A 86 5.92 -2.23 -5.91
N MET A 87 5.23 -1.76 -4.89
CA MET A 87 5.86 -1.08 -3.76
C MET A 87 6.49 -2.09 -2.82
N LEU A 88 7.69 -1.78 -2.33
CA LEU A 88 8.40 -2.54 -1.32
C LEU A 88 8.46 -1.75 -0.01
N THR A 89 8.29 -2.40 1.13
CA THR A 89 8.40 -1.77 2.44
C THR A 89 8.97 -2.72 3.49
N THR A 90 9.59 -2.16 4.52
CA THR A 90 10.09 -2.92 5.69
C THR A 90 9.05 -3.09 6.80
N PHE A 91 7.94 -2.37 6.77
CA PHE A 91 6.96 -2.31 7.86
C PHE A 91 5.54 -2.55 7.37
N ASP A 92 4.66 -2.89 8.33
CA ASP A 92 3.23 -3.03 8.12
C ASP A 92 2.62 -1.79 7.46
N LEU A 93 1.52 -2.01 6.79
CA LEU A 93 0.76 -1.02 6.03
C LEU A 93 0.37 0.16 6.91
N ASP A 94 1.13 1.22 6.77
CA ASP A 94 0.70 2.53 7.20
C ASP A 94 -0.06 3.25 6.05
N GLU A 95 -0.44 4.48 6.29
CA GLU A 95 -1.13 5.37 5.35
C GLU A 95 -0.42 5.45 3.96
N ALA A 96 0.89 5.15 3.90
CA ALA A 96 1.69 5.21 2.68
C ALA A 96 1.29 4.12 1.66
N ALA A 97 1.00 2.90 2.13
CA ALA A 97 0.57 1.82 1.23
C ALA A 97 -0.82 2.08 0.65
N ALA A 98 -1.76 2.57 1.47
CA ALA A 98 -3.07 2.96 0.97
C ALA A 98 -2.97 4.06 -0.09
N ARG A 99 -2.09 5.05 0.10
CA ARG A 99 -1.81 6.10 -0.90
C ARG A 99 -1.23 5.52 -2.19
N ALA A 100 -0.26 4.60 -2.11
CA ALA A 100 0.34 3.97 -3.29
C ALA A 100 -0.71 3.26 -4.15
N ILE A 101 -1.62 2.51 -3.51
CA ILE A 101 -2.70 1.81 -4.21
C ILE A 101 -3.69 2.81 -4.84
N GLN A 102 -4.08 3.86 -4.12
CA GLN A 102 -4.93 4.94 -4.66
C GLN A 102 -4.29 5.64 -5.87
N GLN A 103 -2.97 5.75 -5.89
CA GLN A 103 -2.21 6.30 -7.02
C GLN A 103 -2.12 5.35 -8.20
N GLY A 104 -2.51 4.07 -8.06
CA GLY A 104 -2.51 3.09 -9.13
C GLY A 104 -1.33 2.10 -9.11
N ALA A 105 -0.62 1.97 -7.99
CA ALA A 105 0.37 0.92 -7.82
C ALA A 105 -0.27 -0.46 -8.05
N SER A 106 0.45 -1.33 -8.75
CA SER A 106 -0.05 -2.66 -9.15
C SER A 106 0.15 -3.72 -8.06
N GLY A 107 0.97 -3.43 -7.05
CA GLY A 107 1.23 -4.36 -5.97
C GLY A 107 1.92 -3.74 -4.78
N PHE A 108 1.92 -4.52 -3.69
CA PHE A 108 2.53 -4.14 -2.42
C PHE A 108 3.10 -5.38 -1.72
N LEU A 109 4.40 -5.34 -1.41
CA LEU A 109 5.13 -6.43 -0.78
C LEU A 109 5.97 -5.94 0.40
N LEU A 110 6.17 -6.81 1.37
CA LEU A 110 7.15 -6.60 2.43
C LEU A 110 8.56 -6.97 1.91
N LYS A 111 9.59 -6.26 2.36
CA LYS A 111 10.99 -6.55 1.99
C LYS A 111 11.50 -7.87 2.57
N ASP A 112 10.85 -8.42 3.60
CA ASP A 112 11.11 -9.73 4.20
C ASP A 112 10.30 -10.86 3.56
N ALA A 113 9.55 -10.57 2.48
CA ALA A 113 8.80 -11.56 1.74
C ALA A 113 9.72 -12.66 1.18
N ASP A 114 9.22 -13.88 1.15
CA ASP A 114 9.92 -15.00 0.56
C ASP A 114 10.30 -14.70 -0.91
N PRO A 115 11.53 -15.02 -1.35
CA PRO A 115 11.96 -14.82 -2.72
C PRO A 115 11.04 -15.44 -3.78
N GLU A 116 10.48 -16.63 -3.51
CA GLU A 116 9.53 -17.26 -4.43
C GLU A 116 8.24 -16.44 -4.56
N PHE A 117 7.77 -15.84 -3.46
CA PHE A 117 6.61 -14.96 -3.49
C PHE A 117 6.88 -13.67 -4.27
N LEU A 118 8.07 -13.08 -4.14
CA LEU A 118 8.48 -11.92 -4.93
C LEU A 118 8.47 -12.24 -6.43
N LEU A 119 9.06 -13.36 -6.83
CA LEU A 119 9.08 -13.80 -8.24
C LEU A 119 7.67 -14.06 -8.78
N ALA A 120 6.81 -14.71 -7.99
CA ALA A 120 5.40 -14.91 -8.35
C ALA A 120 4.65 -13.58 -8.48
N ALA A 121 4.91 -12.61 -7.60
CA ALA A 121 4.30 -11.29 -7.65
C ALA A 121 4.68 -10.53 -8.92
N ILE A 122 5.96 -10.54 -9.32
CA ILE A 122 6.42 -9.91 -10.58
C ILE A 122 5.63 -10.48 -11.77
N ARG A 123 5.54 -11.82 -11.88
CA ARG A 123 4.79 -12.47 -12.95
C ARG A 123 3.30 -12.14 -12.93
N THR A 124 2.72 -12.09 -11.74
CA THR A 124 1.29 -11.80 -11.54
C THR A 124 0.93 -10.37 -11.94
N VAL A 125 1.74 -9.38 -11.54
CA VAL A 125 1.48 -7.98 -11.92
C VAL A 125 1.76 -7.75 -13.40
N HIS A 126 2.78 -8.40 -13.98
CA HIS A 126 3.02 -8.38 -15.41
C HIS A 126 1.83 -8.91 -16.20
N ALA A 127 1.20 -9.99 -15.73
CA ALA A 127 -0.02 -10.56 -16.32
C ALA A 127 -1.27 -9.67 -16.15
N GLY A 128 -1.17 -8.53 -15.45
CA GLY A 128 -2.25 -7.54 -15.29
C GLY A 128 -3.10 -7.70 -14.03
N SER A 129 -2.73 -8.60 -13.11
CA SER A 129 -3.38 -8.73 -11.79
C SER A 129 -2.66 -7.91 -10.73
N ALA A 130 -3.38 -7.51 -9.68
CA ALA A 130 -2.78 -6.84 -8.52
C ALA A 130 -2.31 -7.86 -7.48
N VAL A 131 -1.23 -7.54 -6.76
CA VAL A 131 -0.70 -8.37 -5.66
C VAL A 131 -0.60 -7.53 -4.39
N ILE A 132 -1.24 -8.00 -3.34
CA ILE A 132 -1.15 -7.39 -2.01
C ILE A 132 -0.75 -8.48 -1.03
N ALA A 133 0.31 -8.26 -0.24
CA ALA A 133 0.70 -9.20 0.81
C ALA A 133 -0.46 -9.42 1.79
N ALA A 134 -0.68 -10.65 2.23
CA ALA A 134 -1.83 -11.00 3.08
C ALA A 134 -1.85 -10.23 4.42
N SER A 135 -0.68 -9.96 5.01
CA SER A 135 -0.53 -9.09 6.19
C SER A 135 -1.05 -7.68 5.93
N ALA A 136 -0.85 -7.19 4.72
CA ALA A 136 -1.25 -5.89 4.24
C ALA A 136 -2.76 -5.72 4.01
N THR A 137 -3.46 -6.80 3.77
CA THR A 137 -4.86 -6.77 3.35
C THR A 137 -5.78 -6.27 4.46
N ARG A 138 -5.54 -6.65 5.72
CA ARG A 138 -6.38 -6.25 6.86
C ARG A 138 -6.35 -4.75 7.09
N ASP A 139 -5.16 -4.16 7.09
CA ASP A 139 -4.96 -2.73 7.37
C ASP A 139 -5.45 -1.88 6.21
N LEU A 140 -5.31 -2.40 5.00
CA LEU A 140 -5.89 -1.80 3.80
C LEU A 140 -7.42 -1.72 3.91
N PHE A 141 -8.08 -2.82 4.28
CA PHE A 141 -9.52 -2.81 4.51
C PHE A 141 -9.93 -1.86 5.65
N ALA A 142 -9.16 -1.80 6.75
CA ALA A 142 -9.41 -0.86 7.83
C ALA A 142 -9.29 0.60 7.36
N HIS A 143 -8.32 0.89 6.48
CA HIS A 143 -8.12 2.23 5.94
C HIS A 143 -9.21 2.63 4.93
N PHE A 144 -9.59 1.72 4.02
CA PHE A 144 -10.68 1.97 3.05
C PHE A 144 -12.07 1.88 3.69
N ALA A 145 -12.22 1.07 4.73
CA ALA A 145 -13.41 1.08 5.57
C ALA A 145 -13.48 2.31 6.47
N GLY A 146 -12.54 3.26 6.34
CA GLY A 146 -12.39 4.52 7.09
C GLY A 146 -13.56 4.85 8.02
N PRO A 147 -13.52 5.68 9.01
CA PRO A 147 -14.75 5.99 9.71
C PRO A 147 -15.75 6.33 8.62
N ALA A 148 -16.69 5.41 8.38
CA ALA A 148 -17.78 5.73 7.49
C ALA A 148 -18.17 7.13 7.93
N THR A 149 -18.11 8.12 7.05
CA THR A 149 -18.87 9.34 7.21
C THR A 149 -20.32 8.88 7.14
N ALA A 150 -20.73 8.13 8.15
CA ALA A 150 -22.13 7.88 8.40
C ALA A 150 -22.67 9.29 8.54
N GLU A 151 -23.41 9.74 7.54
CA GLU A 151 -24.23 10.94 7.72
C GLU A 151 -24.89 10.74 9.03
N VAL A 152 -24.53 11.61 9.99
CA VAL A 152 -25.08 11.51 11.35
C VAL A 152 -26.59 11.56 11.18
N PRO A 153 -27.33 10.49 11.51
CA PRO A 153 -28.76 10.48 11.26
C PRO A 153 -29.38 11.72 11.88
N PRO A 154 -30.36 12.38 11.25
CA PRO A 154 -31.00 13.56 11.82
C PRO A 154 -31.43 13.35 13.28
N SER A 155 -31.85 12.12 13.63
CA SER A 155 -32.19 11.70 14.99
C SER A 155 -31.03 11.80 15.99
N TYR A 156 -29.76 11.73 15.55
CA TYR A 156 -28.62 11.94 16.45
C TYR A 156 -28.45 13.42 16.81
N ALA A 157 -28.84 14.33 15.92
CA ALA A 157 -28.81 15.76 16.19
C ALA A 157 -29.87 16.17 17.23
N GLU A 158 -30.94 15.37 17.38
CA GLU A 158 -32.01 15.59 18.36
C GLU A 158 -31.65 15.11 19.77
N LEU A 159 -30.58 14.29 19.91
CA LEU A 159 -30.12 13.83 21.22
C LEU A 159 -29.56 14.99 22.04
N THR A 160 -29.91 15.02 23.33
CA THR A 160 -29.26 15.88 24.30
C THR A 160 -27.79 15.54 24.45
N GLU A 161 -27.00 16.44 25.00
CA GLU A 161 -25.57 16.19 25.22
C GLU A 161 -25.35 14.94 26.07
N ARG A 162 -26.16 14.71 27.06
CA ARG A 162 -26.11 13.54 27.93
C ARG A 162 -26.45 12.23 27.21
N GLU A 163 -27.42 12.23 26.34
CA GLU A 163 -27.79 11.08 25.53
C GLU A 163 -26.69 10.72 24.53
N ARG A 164 -26.00 11.73 23.98
CA ARG A 164 -24.84 11.51 23.11
C ARG A 164 -23.65 10.86 23.83
N GLU A 165 -23.38 11.27 25.07
CA GLU A 165 -22.36 10.63 25.91
C GLU A 165 -22.66 9.17 26.16
N ILE A 166 -23.90 8.85 26.57
CA ILE A 166 -24.35 7.47 26.80
C ILE A 166 -24.29 6.67 25.52
N PHE A 167 -24.78 7.22 24.41
CA PHE A 167 -24.71 6.58 23.10
C PHE A 167 -23.28 6.26 22.68
N ALA A 168 -22.34 7.18 22.89
CA ALA A 168 -20.91 6.97 22.57
C ALA A 168 -20.28 5.86 23.41
N LEU A 169 -20.70 5.67 24.67
CA LEU A 169 -20.23 4.59 25.53
C LEU A 169 -20.83 3.24 25.08
N ALA A 170 -22.10 3.21 24.75
CA ALA A 170 -22.75 2.03 24.20
C ALA A 170 -22.14 1.60 22.85
N ALA A 171 -21.83 2.56 21.97
CA ALA A 171 -21.17 2.31 20.69
C ALA A 171 -19.75 1.74 20.83
N ARG A 172 -19.10 1.96 21.98
CA ARG A 172 -17.80 1.34 22.34
C ARG A 172 -17.95 -0.07 22.94
N GLY A 173 -19.18 -0.59 23.03
CA GLY A 173 -19.46 -1.94 23.51
C GLY A 173 -19.61 -2.07 25.03
N LEU A 174 -19.75 -0.96 25.77
CA LEU A 174 -20.03 -1.01 27.20
C LEU A 174 -21.47 -1.49 27.42
N SER A 175 -21.65 -2.35 28.42
CA SER A 175 -22.98 -2.75 28.90
C SER A 175 -23.67 -1.63 29.67
N ASN A 176 -24.98 -1.66 29.76
CA ASN A 176 -25.75 -0.68 30.53
C ASN A 176 -25.29 -0.58 31.99
N ALA A 177 -24.85 -1.69 32.61
CA ALA A 177 -24.30 -1.70 33.96
C ALA A 177 -22.99 -0.92 34.08
N GLU A 178 -22.08 -1.08 33.12
CA GLU A 178 -20.80 -0.37 33.07
C GLU A 178 -21.02 1.12 32.78
N ILE A 179 -21.96 1.46 31.91
CA ILE A 179 -22.35 2.86 31.62
C ILE A 179 -22.93 3.51 32.88
N ALA A 180 -23.87 2.83 33.55
CA ALA A 180 -24.48 3.33 34.78
C ALA A 180 -23.43 3.59 35.87
N GLN A 181 -22.48 2.67 36.05
CA GLN A 181 -21.41 2.83 37.02
C GLN A 181 -20.46 3.99 36.68
N ARG A 182 -20.10 4.13 35.42
CA ARG A 182 -19.18 5.17 34.94
C ARG A 182 -19.78 6.57 35.01
N GLU A 183 -21.07 6.66 34.69
CA GLU A 183 -21.80 7.92 34.58
C GLU A 183 -22.62 8.27 35.84
N PHE A 184 -22.46 7.47 36.91
CA PHE A 184 -23.21 7.60 38.17
C PHE A 184 -24.73 7.63 37.99
N LEU A 185 -25.23 6.84 37.04
CA LEU A 185 -26.65 6.72 36.72
C LEU A 185 -27.26 5.50 37.37
N SER A 186 -28.56 5.57 37.66
CA SER A 186 -29.34 4.37 37.99
C SER A 186 -29.66 3.61 36.71
N LEU A 187 -29.60 2.26 36.76
CA LEU A 187 -29.97 1.37 35.66
C LEU A 187 -31.42 1.58 35.13
N ILE A 188 -32.23 2.33 35.83
CA ILE A 188 -33.62 2.64 35.42
C ILE A 188 -33.64 3.79 34.37
N HIS A 189 -32.53 4.48 34.18
CA HIS A 189 -32.44 5.68 33.33
C HIS A 189 -31.60 5.44 32.04
N ILE A 190 -31.23 4.20 31.76
CA ILE A 190 -30.44 3.84 30.58
C ILE A 190 -31.24 2.95 29.63
#